data_9ac64e50e7938a5397e8d0a4fb879fb2
#
_entry.id   9ac64e50e7938a5397e8d0a4fb879fb2
#
_cell.length_a   1.000
_cell.length_b   1.000
_cell.length_c   1.000
_cell.angle_alpha   90.00
_cell.angle_beta   90.00
_cell.angle_gamma   90.00
#
_symmetry.space_group_name_H-M   'P 1'
#
loop_
_entity.id
_entity.type
_entity.pdbx_description
1 polymer ?
#
loop_
_entity_poly.entity_id
_entity_poly.type
_entity_poly.pdbx_seq_one_letter_code
_entity_poly.pdbx_strand_id
1 'polypeptide(L)'
;MKTPYVPHLFGSNAFERVKDRRGWLSVGVVSSIAWSQEDVWIEYDGHEYFLQGVKLEHQGEVRSAPGIGTPAEQGNVDEAMARLYRFTSILGFYKRGYVDITSRTWGSSIVRHGRVRDVYTELTQGGAHGFDCNHMPIIDDDQVRKALAFLREGRRLSRVHDAYSFLSFFKVIESQMDGKQRDEWVGKNLDQLTEAQAVKRIKDLRELGIDVNKHLYDSGRCAVAHASVGKVIVDPDIPADRQRIASDLCIMEALASRYIKVDAGVPDEMDVYSNRDRLAPWYPLMTPEAVEALKAGGSVEDVAQLGQLEGASVSVSLWPHPPVDQFREMTLLPIDSGDGVVRFVTLSCRGTIVLAFAMDVANGRLHALLKECGFRQGAEITERDVEDFTRYFHSVIGNGTVELRVKGGADPVDCEVVIPVNIIPQVPEEAVQRALEQFRRSRQHAGASAPADAQAQADNQVHGGSPNQGGAVKNGPTS
;
A
#
# COMPACT_ATOMS: atom_id res chain seq x y z
N MET A 1 -16.69 6.66 -6.36
CA MET A 1 -16.36 5.32 -5.83
C MET A 1 -15.64 5.49 -4.51
N LYS A 2 -15.91 4.64 -3.51
CA LYS A 2 -15.25 4.72 -2.19
C LYS A 2 -13.97 3.88 -2.21
N THR A 3 -12.88 4.43 -1.66
CA THR A 3 -11.61 3.72 -1.43
C THR A 3 -11.29 3.73 0.07
N PRO A 4 -12.09 3.03 0.89
CA PRO A 4 -11.91 3.01 2.34
C PRO A 4 -10.59 2.31 2.70
N TYR A 5 -10.19 2.49 3.95
CA TYR A 5 -9.12 1.65 4.51
C TYR A 5 -9.58 0.20 4.58
N VAL A 6 -8.75 -0.71 4.10
CA VAL A 6 -8.99 -2.17 4.12
C VAL A 6 -8.04 -2.77 5.16
N PRO A 7 -8.56 -3.25 6.31
CA PRO A 7 -7.72 -3.85 7.34
C PRO A 7 -7.00 -5.11 6.84
N HIS A 8 -5.72 -5.23 7.20
CA HIS A 8 -4.87 -6.39 6.89
C HIS A 8 -4.17 -6.90 8.14
N LEU A 9 -3.99 -8.22 8.20
CA LEU A 9 -3.10 -8.90 9.14
C LEU A 9 -2.23 -9.88 8.36
N PHE A 10 -0.99 -10.10 8.82
CA PHE A 10 -0.02 -10.93 8.13
C PHE A 10 0.55 -12.04 9.03
N GLY A 11 1.01 -13.12 8.43
CA GLY A 11 1.71 -14.21 9.07
C GLY A 11 0.91 -14.86 10.20
N SER A 12 1.51 -14.96 11.37
CA SER A 12 0.87 -15.56 12.55
C SER A 12 -0.37 -14.80 13.00
N ASN A 13 -0.40 -13.46 12.89
CA ASN A 13 -1.55 -12.63 13.25
C ASN A 13 -2.76 -12.91 12.34
N ALA A 14 -2.52 -13.11 11.04
CA ALA A 14 -3.56 -13.50 10.10
C ALA A 14 -4.15 -14.88 10.45
N PHE A 15 -3.29 -15.86 10.80
CA PHE A 15 -3.73 -17.20 11.18
C PHE A 15 -4.50 -17.18 12.51
N GLU A 16 -4.01 -16.48 13.53
CA GLU A 16 -4.69 -16.33 14.83
C GLU A 16 -6.12 -15.77 14.67
N ARG A 17 -6.34 -14.86 13.71
CA ARG A 17 -7.65 -14.28 13.42
C ARG A 17 -8.69 -15.30 12.96
N VAL A 18 -8.24 -16.40 12.32
CA VAL A 18 -9.12 -17.34 11.61
C VAL A 18 -9.13 -18.75 12.20
N LYS A 19 -8.17 -19.11 13.06
CA LYS A 19 -7.95 -20.50 13.54
C LYS A 19 -9.16 -21.16 14.20
N ASP A 20 -9.97 -20.39 14.91
CA ASP A 20 -11.12 -20.90 15.68
C ASP A 20 -12.44 -20.82 14.90
N ARG A 21 -12.42 -20.20 13.73
CA ARG A 21 -13.60 -20.07 12.89
C ARG A 21 -13.88 -21.35 12.13
N ARG A 22 -15.15 -21.75 12.12
CA ARG A 22 -15.65 -22.93 11.42
C ARG A 22 -16.38 -22.52 10.14
N GLY A 23 -16.35 -23.41 9.15
CA GLY A 23 -17.02 -23.20 7.86
C GLY A 23 -16.25 -22.27 6.92
N TRP A 24 -15.49 -22.87 5.98
CA TRP A 24 -14.67 -22.15 5.02
C TRP A 24 -14.89 -22.66 3.60
N LEU A 25 -15.07 -21.75 2.66
CA LEU A 25 -14.87 -22.01 1.26
C LEU A 25 -13.44 -21.58 0.89
N SER A 26 -12.62 -22.52 0.49
CA SER A 26 -11.22 -22.31 0.08
C SER A 26 -11.10 -22.58 -1.41
N VAL A 27 -10.41 -21.69 -2.13
CA VAL A 27 -10.14 -21.80 -3.56
C VAL A 27 -8.65 -21.73 -3.84
N GLY A 28 -8.16 -22.56 -4.75
CA GLY A 28 -6.86 -22.41 -5.36
C GLY A 28 -6.94 -21.36 -6.47
N VAL A 29 -5.91 -20.55 -6.62
CA VAL A 29 -5.88 -19.51 -7.64
C VAL A 29 -4.63 -19.57 -8.50
N VAL A 30 -4.76 -19.06 -9.71
CA VAL A 30 -3.67 -18.73 -10.63
C VAL A 30 -3.63 -17.20 -10.74
N SER A 31 -2.45 -16.64 -10.66
CA SER A 31 -2.31 -15.18 -10.58
C SER A 31 -1.12 -14.67 -11.39
N SER A 32 -1.27 -13.49 -11.98
CA SER A 32 -0.17 -12.71 -12.54
C SER A 32 0.26 -11.55 -11.65
N ILE A 33 -0.43 -11.31 -10.55
CA ILE A 33 0.03 -10.32 -9.57
C ILE A 33 1.10 -10.95 -8.67
N ALA A 34 1.99 -10.12 -8.13
CA ALA A 34 2.94 -10.54 -7.12
C ALA A 34 2.20 -11.01 -5.86
N TRP A 35 2.40 -12.26 -5.44
CA TRP A 35 1.68 -12.87 -4.34
C TRP A 35 2.47 -12.80 -3.04
N SER A 36 1.77 -12.67 -1.92
CA SER A 36 2.39 -12.65 -0.59
C SER A 36 3.08 -13.97 -0.27
N GLN A 37 4.27 -13.88 0.36
CA GLN A 37 4.97 -15.03 0.92
C GLN A 37 4.38 -15.48 2.26
N GLU A 38 3.70 -14.58 2.97
CA GLU A 38 3.02 -14.85 4.22
C GLU A 38 1.51 -14.93 3.99
N ASP A 39 0.82 -15.62 4.91
CA ASP A 39 -0.63 -15.61 4.97
C ASP A 39 -1.12 -14.18 5.21
N VAL A 40 -2.20 -13.77 4.55
CA VAL A 40 -2.80 -12.44 4.70
C VAL A 40 -4.28 -12.59 5.03
N TRP A 41 -4.72 -12.00 6.13
CA TRP A 41 -6.14 -11.79 6.40
C TRP A 41 -6.54 -10.38 5.98
N ILE A 42 -7.65 -10.27 5.27
CA ILE A 42 -8.18 -9.01 4.76
C ILE A 42 -9.66 -8.90 5.11
N GLU A 43 -10.11 -7.74 5.59
CA GLU A 43 -11.52 -7.40 5.68
C GLU A 43 -11.86 -6.41 4.55
N TYR A 44 -12.59 -6.88 3.56
CA TYR A 44 -12.97 -6.09 2.39
C TYR A 44 -14.47 -6.17 2.14
N ASP A 45 -15.12 -5.00 1.96
CA ASP A 45 -16.56 -4.88 1.68
C ASP A 45 -17.43 -5.65 2.72
N GLY A 46 -17.07 -5.54 4.00
CA GLY A 46 -17.75 -6.21 5.11
C GLY A 46 -17.56 -7.74 5.15
N HIS A 47 -16.63 -8.28 4.36
CA HIS A 47 -16.35 -9.72 4.32
C HIS A 47 -14.88 -10.02 4.63
N GLU A 48 -14.65 -11.17 5.25
CA GLU A 48 -13.30 -11.64 5.55
C GLU A 48 -12.76 -12.55 4.44
N TYR A 49 -11.49 -12.32 4.10
CA TYR A 49 -10.73 -13.15 3.16
C TYR A 49 -9.39 -13.55 3.77
N PHE A 50 -9.03 -14.79 3.61
CA PHE A 50 -7.73 -15.31 4.01
C PHE A 50 -6.94 -15.73 2.77
N LEU A 51 -5.90 -14.99 2.44
CA LEU A 51 -5.02 -15.29 1.32
C LEU A 51 -3.90 -16.19 1.82
N GLN A 52 -3.79 -17.37 1.23
CA GLN A 52 -2.74 -18.32 1.54
C GLN A 52 -1.41 -17.86 0.98
N GLY A 53 -0.43 -17.64 1.85
CA GLY A 53 0.93 -17.29 1.47
C GLY A 53 1.64 -18.41 0.73
N VAL A 54 2.47 -18.04 -0.24
CA VAL A 54 3.29 -18.97 -1.02
C VAL A 54 4.65 -19.09 -0.37
N LYS A 55 4.93 -20.23 0.25
CA LYS A 55 6.21 -20.50 0.92
C LYS A 55 7.19 -21.14 -0.05
N LEU A 56 8.37 -20.54 -0.19
CA LEU A 56 9.50 -21.13 -0.88
C LEU A 56 10.18 -22.16 0.05
N GLU A 57 10.51 -23.32 -0.49
CA GLU A 57 11.35 -24.28 0.20
C GLU A 57 12.84 -24.08 -0.03
N HIS A 58 13.62 -24.74 0.81
CA HIS A 58 15.06 -24.91 0.64
C HIS A 58 15.34 -25.48 -0.76
N GLN A 59 16.00 -24.74 -1.64
CA GLN A 59 16.29 -24.97 -3.05
C GLN A 59 15.36 -24.25 -4.07
N GLY A 60 14.45 -23.35 -3.64
CA GLY A 60 13.62 -22.56 -4.55
C GLY A 60 12.37 -23.27 -5.09
N GLU A 61 12.08 -24.49 -4.62
CA GLU A 61 10.81 -25.14 -4.95
C GLU A 61 9.64 -24.55 -4.15
N VAL A 62 8.56 -24.22 -4.83
CA VAL A 62 7.32 -23.73 -4.21
C VAL A 62 6.51 -24.90 -3.66
N ARG A 63 6.30 -24.96 -2.36
CA ARG A 63 5.52 -26.04 -1.70
C ARG A 63 4.01 -25.81 -1.74
N SER A 64 3.56 -24.58 -1.72
CA SER A 64 2.14 -24.25 -1.70
C SER A 64 1.77 -23.38 -2.91
N ALA A 65 0.57 -23.58 -3.46
CA ALA A 65 0.00 -22.66 -4.45
C ALA A 65 -0.72 -21.51 -3.75
N PRO A 66 -0.88 -20.36 -4.43
CA PRO A 66 -1.74 -19.30 -3.94
C PRO A 66 -3.17 -19.81 -3.75
N GLY A 67 -3.82 -19.37 -2.69
CA GLY A 67 -5.21 -19.70 -2.40
C GLY A 67 -5.91 -18.58 -1.67
N ILE A 68 -7.23 -18.58 -1.71
CA ILE A 68 -8.08 -17.63 -0.97
C ILE A 68 -9.17 -18.40 -0.25
N GLY A 69 -9.34 -18.13 1.04
CA GLY A 69 -10.46 -18.62 1.84
C GLY A 69 -11.41 -17.49 2.20
N THR A 70 -12.71 -17.78 2.27
CA THR A 70 -13.72 -16.90 2.86
C THR A 70 -14.66 -17.72 3.72
N PRO A 71 -15.20 -17.18 4.82
CA PRO A 71 -16.20 -17.87 5.62
C PRO A 71 -17.43 -18.23 4.79
N ALA A 72 -17.89 -19.48 4.94
CA ALA A 72 -19.08 -19.98 4.25
C ALA A 72 -19.76 -21.09 5.04
N GLU A 73 -21.04 -20.95 5.28
CA GLU A 73 -21.90 -22.01 5.80
C GLU A 73 -22.39 -22.91 4.67
N GLN A 74 -22.85 -24.12 4.99
CA GLN A 74 -23.27 -25.11 3.98
C GLN A 74 -24.37 -24.58 3.05
N GLY A 75 -25.27 -23.73 3.56
CA GLY A 75 -26.38 -23.18 2.78
C GLY A 75 -26.05 -21.98 1.90
N ASN A 76 -24.82 -21.40 2.01
CA ASN A 76 -24.45 -20.17 1.28
C ASN A 76 -23.15 -20.28 0.50
N VAL A 77 -22.72 -21.50 0.16
CA VAL A 77 -21.44 -21.75 -0.58
C VAL A 77 -21.43 -21.06 -1.93
N ASP A 78 -22.54 -21.03 -2.67
CA ASP A 78 -22.61 -20.38 -3.99
C ASP A 78 -22.52 -18.86 -3.88
N GLU A 79 -23.11 -18.28 -2.85
CA GLU A 79 -22.96 -16.84 -2.57
C GLU A 79 -21.51 -16.49 -2.16
N ALA A 80 -20.90 -17.31 -1.31
CA ALA A 80 -19.50 -17.18 -0.96
C ALA A 80 -18.58 -17.29 -2.18
N MET A 81 -18.92 -18.20 -3.12
CA MET A 81 -18.21 -18.32 -4.38
C MET A 81 -18.36 -17.08 -5.26
N ALA A 82 -19.57 -16.52 -5.34
CA ALA A 82 -19.79 -15.28 -6.08
C ALA A 82 -19.00 -14.10 -5.47
N ARG A 83 -18.89 -14.02 -4.13
CA ARG A 83 -18.03 -13.05 -3.45
C ARG A 83 -16.55 -13.23 -3.81
N LEU A 84 -16.06 -14.47 -3.83
CA LEU A 84 -14.68 -14.77 -4.24
C LEU A 84 -14.40 -14.35 -5.68
N TYR A 85 -15.32 -14.59 -6.62
CA TYR A 85 -15.16 -14.11 -8.00
C TYR A 85 -15.11 -12.58 -8.08
N ARG A 86 -15.96 -11.88 -7.35
CA ARG A 86 -15.92 -10.40 -7.29
C ARG A 86 -14.61 -9.90 -6.68
N PHE A 87 -14.20 -10.51 -5.58
CA PHE A 87 -12.95 -10.18 -4.92
C PHE A 87 -11.73 -10.40 -5.83
N THR A 88 -11.64 -11.54 -6.51
CA THR A 88 -10.53 -11.82 -7.45
C THR A 88 -10.53 -10.88 -8.65
N SER A 89 -11.70 -10.43 -9.12
CA SER A 89 -11.81 -9.47 -10.22
C SER A 89 -11.27 -8.10 -9.84
N ILE A 90 -11.68 -7.58 -8.67
CA ILE A 90 -11.19 -6.28 -8.21
C ILE A 90 -9.73 -6.34 -7.76
N LEU A 91 -9.32 -7.39 -7.05
CA LEU A 91 -7.93 -7.59 -6.65
C LEU A 91 -7.00 -7.65 -7.87
N GLY A 92 -7.38 -8.42 -8.89
CA GLY A 92 -6.63 -8.51 -10.13
C GLY A 92 -6.53 -7.17 -10.85
N PHE A 93 -7.62 -6.43 -10.94
CA PHE A 93 -7.62 -5.09 -11.53
C PHE A 93 -6.74 -4.12 -10.73
N TYR A 94 -6.99 -4.01 -9.42
CA TYR A 94 -6.28 -3.11 -8.52
C TYR A 94 -4.77 -3.31 -8.57
N LYS A 95 -4.32 -4.55 -8.50
CA LYS A 95 -2.90 -4.95 -8.61
C LYS A 95 -2.39 -5.04 -10.07
N ARG A 96 -3.16 -4.57 -11.05
CA ARG A 96 -2.79 -4.50 -12.48
C ARG A 96 -2.44 -5.85 -13.11
N GLY A 97 -3.15 -6.90 -12.71
CA GLY A 97 -3.00 -8.27 -13.22
C GLY A 97 -4.31 -9.02 -13.28
N TYR A 98 -4.25 -10.31 -13.07
CA TYR A 98 -5.42 -11.17 -12.87
C TYR A 98 -5.20 -12.11 -11.68
N VAL A 99 -6.32 -12.51 -11.08
CA VAL A 99 -6.41 -13.60 -10.11
C VAL A 99 -7.59 -14.45 -10.52
N ASP A 100 -7.35 -15.70 -10.91
CA ASP A 100 -8.37 -16.59 -11.41
C ASP A 100 -8.47 -17.87 -10.58
N ILE A 101 -9.69 -18.33 -10.33
CA ILE A 101 -9.99 -19.48 -9.48
C ILE A 101 -9.87 -20.76 -10.29
N THR A 102 -9.08 -21.73 -9.81
CA THR A 102 -8.79 -22.99 -10.48
C THR A 102 -9.41 -24.21 -9.79
N SER A 103 -9.64 -24.11 -8.49
CA SER A 103 -10.22 -25.21 -7.70
C SER A 103 -11.00 -24.66 -6.54
N ARG A 104 -11.91 -25.45 -5.96
CA ARG A 104 -12.69 -25.09 -4.78
C ARG A 104 -12.84 -26.24 -3.82
N THR A 105 -12.83 -25.97 -2.53
CA THR A 105 -13.07 -26.92 -1.45
C THR A 105 -13.85 -26.23 -0.34
N TRP A 106 -14.96 -26.82 0.08
CA TRP A 106 -15.67 -26.38 1.27
C TRP A 106 -15.40 -27.33 2.43
N GLY A 107 -15.21 -26.80 3.63
CA GLY A 107 -14.92 -27.60 4.81
C GLY A 107 -14.98 -26.83 6.13
N SER A 108 -14.75 -27.52 7.22
CA SER A 108 -14.77 -26.94 8.57
C SER A 108 -13.59 -25.98 8.85
N SER A 109 -12.52 -26.07 8.09
CA SER A 109 -11.32 -25.23 8.23
C SER A 109 -10.80 -24.80 6.87
N ILE A 110 -9.89 -23.83 6.87
CA ILE A 110 -9.21 -23.38 5.65
C ILE A 110 -8.40 -24.54 5.08
N VAL A 111 -8.61 -24.79 3.78
CA VAL A 111 -7.85 -25.80 3.03
C VAL A 111 -6.75 -25.11 2.25
N ARG A 112 -5.52 -25.56 2.43
CA ARG A 112 -4.37 -25.13 1.63
C ARG A 112 -4.32 -25.92 0.33
N HIS A 113 -4.21 -25.22 -0.78
CA HIS A 113 -4.11 -25.83 -2.09
C HIS A 113 -2.65 -26.16 -2.41
N GLY A 114 -2.43 -27.32 -3.03
CA GLY A 114 -1.13 -27.71 -3.54
C GLY A 114 -0.78 -27.01 -4.85
N ARG A 115 0.48 -27.11 -5.26
CA ARG A 115 0.98 -26.53 -6.51
C ARG A 115 0.22 -27.10 -7.73
N VAL A 116 -0.27 -26.20 -8.58
CA VAL A 116 -0.71 -26.56 -9.93
C VAL A 116 0.54 -26.60 -10.82
N ARG A 117 0.77 -27.72 -11.53
CA ARG A 117 1.89 -27.82 -12.47
C ARG A 117 1.78 -26.74 -13.54
N ASP A 118 2.92 -26.23 -13.98
CA ASP A 118 3.07 -25.26 -15.07
C ASP A 118 2.47 -23.86 -14.84
N VAL A 119 2.22 -23.50 -13.58
CA VAL A 119 1.81 -22.14 -13.22
C VAL A 119 2.95 -21.45 -12.48
N TYR A 120 3.46 -20.39 -13.09
CA TYR A 120 4.40 -19.47 -12.44
C TYR A 120 3.63 -18.52 -11.56
N THR A 121 4.08 -18.35 -10.31
CA THR A 121 3.58 -17.33 -9.39
C THR A 121 4.72 -16.39 -9.06
N GLU A 122 4.56 -15.13 -9.38
CA GLU A 122 5.47 -14.07 -8.96
C GLU A 122 5.24 -13.78 -7.48
N LEU A 123 6.32 -13.63 -6.71
CA LEU A 123 6.27 -13.33 -5.29
C LEU A 123 6.63 -11.87 -5.04
N THR A 124 6.05 -11.29 -3.98
CA THR A 124 6.40 -9.94 -3.55
C THR A 124 7.85 -9.87 -3.12
N GLN A 125 8.56 -8.86 -3.60
CA GLN A 125 9.87 -8.50 -3.08
C GLN A 125 9.69 -7.70 -1.78
N GLY A 126 10.50 -7.99 -0.76
CA GLY A 126 10.39 -7.29 0.53
C GLY A 126 9.35 -7.87 1.50
N GLY A 127 8.94 -9.13 1.32
CA GLY A 127 8.03 -9.82 2.23
C GLY A 127 6.60 -9.30 2.16
N ALA A 128 5.93 -9.23 3.32
CA ALA A 128 4.53 -8.83 3.43
C ALA A 128 4.24 -7.41 2.89
N HIS A 129 5.20 -6.49 3.02
CA HIS A 129 5.05 -5.10 2.58
C HIS A 129 4.82 -4.94 1.07
N GLY A 130 5.24 -5.89 0.25
CA GLY A 130 4.99 -5.89 -1.18
C GLY A 130 3.55 -6.21 -1.59
N PHE A 131 2.72 -6.71 -0.66
CA PHE A 131 1.32 -7.04 -0.91
C PHE A 131 0.39 -6.07 -0.18
N ASP A 132 0.12 -4.92 -0.79
CA ASP A 132 -0.73 -3.87 -0.25
C ASP A 132 -2.04 -3.78 -1.03
N CYS A 133 -3.18 -3.87 -0.34
CA CYS A 133 -4.53 -3.67 -0.86
C CYS A 133 -5.33 -2.71 0.03
N ASN A 134 -4.64 -1.90 0.86
CA ASN A 134 -5.24 -1.08 1.91
C ASN A 134 -6.32 -0.11 1.42
N HIS A 135 -6.30 0.28 0.16
CA HIS A 135 -7.24 1.22 -0.43
C HIS A 135 -7.90 0.68 -1.70
N MET A 136 -8.05 -0.64 -1.80
CA MET A 136 -8.76 -1.26 -2.93
C MET A 136 -10.21 -0.78 -2.98
N PRO A 137 -10.67 -0.24 -4.14
CA PRO A 137 -12.00 0.38 -4.25
C PRO A 137 -13.12 -0.62 -4.08
N ILE A 138 -14.19 -0.24 -3.39
CA ILE A 138 -15.43 -1.02 -3.28
C ILE A 138 -16.30 -0.74 -4.50
N ILE A 139 -16.77 -1.80 -5.15
CA ILE A 139 -17.57 -1.76 -6.35
C ILE A 139 -19.02 -2.12 -6.01
N ASP A 140 -19.91 -1.11 -6.06
CA ASP A 140 -21.35 -1.29 -5.80
C ASP A 140 -22.15 -1.55 -7.07
N ASP A 141 -21.65 -1.09 -8.24
CA ASP A 141 -22.33 -1.19 -9.53
C ASP A 141 -22.11 -2.57 -10.17
N ASP A 142 -23.19 -3.29 -10.44
CA ASP A 142 -23.16 -4.61 -11.08
C ASP A 142 -22.65 -4.57 -12.53
N GLN A 143 -22.80 -3.48 -13.25
CA GLN A 143 -22.26 -3.35 -14.60
C GLN A 143 -20.73 -3.21 -14.55
N VAL A 144 -20.21 -2.45 -13.61
CA VAL A 144 -18.76 -2.34 -13.37
C VAL A 144 -18.19 -3.69 -12.90
N ARG A 145 -18.89 -4.42 -12.02
CA ARG A 145 -18.49 -5.79 -11.62
C ARG A 145 -18.39 -6.73 -12.82
N LYS A 146 -19.35 -6.64 -13.75
CA LYS A 146 -19.36 -7.41 -15.00
C LYS A 146 -18.18 -7.06 -15.90
N ALA A 147 -17.89 -5.75 -16.07
CA ALA A 147 -16.72 -5.28 -16.82
C ALA A 147 -15.40 -5.81 -16.25
N LEU A 148 -15.24 -5.75 -14.92
CA LEU A 148 -14.08 -6.29 -14.20
C LEU A 148 -13.94 -7.81 -14.38
N ALA A 149 -15.05 -8.55 -14.41
CA ALA A 149 -15.04 -10.00 -14.67
C ALA A 149 -14.52 -10.31 -16.08
N PHE A 150 -14.98 -9.59 -17.10
CA PHE A 150 -14.49 -9.75 -18.47
C PHE A 150 -13.03 -9.34 -18.62
N LEU A 151 -12.60 -8.27 -17.93
CA LEU A 151 -11.18 -7.87 -17.93
C LEU A 151 -10.29 -8.96 -17.32
N ARG A 152 -10.68 -9.51 -16.17
CA ARG A 152 -9.98 -10.64 -15.54
C ARG A 152 -9.85 -11.83 -16.48
N GLU A 153 -10.96 -12.22 -17.13
CA GLU A 153 -10.98 -13.32 -18.10
C GLU A 153 -10.06 -13.02 -19.29
N GLY A 154 -10.12 -11.81 -19.84
CA GLY A 154 -9.24 -11.38 -20.93
C GLY A 154 -7.77 -11.49 -20.56
N ARG A 155 -7.36 -10.96 -19.41
CA ARG A 155 -5.98 -11.05 -18.91
C ARG A 155 -5.54 -12.49 -18.64
N ARG A 156 -6.42 -13.33 -18.14
CA ARG A 156 -6.14 -14.76 -17.95
C ARG A 156 -5.88 -15.47 -19.27
N LEU A 157 -6.70 -15.18 -20.28
CA LEU A 157 -6.62 -15.83 -21.59
C LEU A 157 -5.48 -15.30 -22.45
N SER A 158 -4.96 -14.09 -22.23
CA SER A 158 -3.88 -13.50 -23.03
C SER A 158 -2.59 -14.33 -23.05
N ARG A 159 -2.42 -15.25 -22.10
CA ARG A 159 -1.28 -16.19 -22.04
C ARG A 159 -1.60 -17.58 -22.60
N VAL A 160 -2.83 -17.82 -23.03
CA VAL A 160 -3.32 -19.14 -23.43
C VAL A 160 -4.00 -19.10 -24.79
N HIS A 161 -4.80 -18.07 -25.06
CA HIS A 161 -5.63 -18.02 -26.27
C HIS A 161 -5.99 -16.59 -26.67
N ASP A 162 -5.15 -15.96 -27.50
CA ASP A 162 -5.27 -14.54 -27.87
C ASP A 162 -6.65 -14.15 -28.43
N ALA A 163 -7.28 -14.99 -29.24
CA ALA A 163 -8.58 -14.69 -29.83
C ALA A 163 -9.68 -14.56 -28.77
N TYR A 164 -9.77 -15.47 -27.82
CA TYR A 164 -10.75 -15.38 -26.73
C TYR A 164 -10.39 -14.29 -25.74
N SER A 165 -9.11 -14.00 -25.53
CA SER A 165 -8.66 -12.84 -24.77
C SER A 165 -9.16 -11.54 -25.40
N PHE A 166 -8.94 -11.38 -26.70
CA PHE A 166 -9.44 -10.22 -27.46
C PHE A 166 -10.96 -10.05 -27.30
N LEU A 167 -11.71 -11.14 -27.47
CA LEU A 167 -13.17 -11.11 -27.32
C LEU A 167 -13.60 -10.73 -25.89
N SER A 168 -12.90 -11.22 -24.87
CA SER A 168 -13.19 -10.88 -23.48
C SER A 168 -12.93 -9.40 -23.18
N PHE A 169 -11.82 -8.85 -23.68
CA PHE A 169 -11.57 -7.39 -23.57
C PHE A 169 -12.61 -6.58 -24.35
N PHE A 170 -13.02 -7.02 -25.52
CA PHE A 170 -14.06 -6.34 -26.28
C PHE A 170 -15.39 -6.31 -25.51
N LYS A 171 -15.75 -7.41 -24.83
CA LYS A 171 -16.96 -7.51 -24.01
C LYS A 171 -16.96 -6.55 -22.82
N VAL A 172 -15.81 -6.10 -22.31
CA VAL A 172 -15.75 -5.05 -21.28
C VAL A 172 -16.53 -3.83 -21.74
N ILE A 173 -16.33 -3.40 -22.98
CA ILE A 173 -16.97 -2.23 -23.56
C ILE A 173 -18.37 -2.57 -24.08
N GLU A 174 -18.51 -3.68 -24.84
CA GLU A 174 -19.75 -4.11 -25.46
C GLU A 174 -20.88 -4.37 -24.42
N SER A 175 -20.54 -4.81 -23.20
CA SER A 175 -21.53 -5.03 -22.14
C SER A 175 -22.07 -3.75 -21.49
N GLN A 176 -21.49 -2.59 -21.83
CA GLN A 176 -21.79 -1.30 -21.21
C GLN A 176 -22.51 -0.34 -22.14
N MET A 177 -22.42 -0.55 -23.44
CA MET A 177 -22.86 0.39 -24.48
C MET A 177 -23.54 -0.34 -25.63
N ASP A 178 -24.52 0.28 -26.25
CA ASP A 178 -25.05 -0.20 -27.54
C ASP A 178 -24.01 -0.08 -28.67
N GLY A 179 -24.32 -0.65 -29.83
CA GLY A 179 -23.36 -0.70 -30.94
C GLY A 179 -22.88 0.67 -31.40
N LYS A 180 -23.79 1.65 -31.50
CA LYS A 180 -23.45 3.00 -31.96
C LYS A 180 -22.63 3.76 -30.92
N GLN A 181 -23.05 3.71 -29.65
CA GLN A 181 -22.34 4.32 -28.54
C GLN A 181 -20.93 3.75 -28.40
N ARG A 182 -20.79 2.44 -28.52
CA ARG A 182 -19.50 1.76 -28.49
C ARG A 182 -18.57 2.25 -29.60
N ASP A 183 -19.08 2.32 -30.85
CA ASP A 183 -18.26 2.72 -32.00
C ASP A 183 -17.79 4.18 -31.85
N GLU A 184 -18.66 5.07 -31.38
CA GLU A 184 -18.31 6.45 -31.07
C GLU A 184 -17.29 6.52 -29.91
N TRP A 185 -17.49 5.72 -28.87
CA TRP A 185 -16.57 5.67 -27.72
C TRP A 185 -15.19 5.15 -28.11
N VAL A 186 -15.11 4.04 -28.84
CA VAL A 186 -13.83 3.47 -29.32
C VAL A 186 -13.11 4.51 -30.18
N GLY A 187 -13.78 5.10 -31.18
CA GLY A 187 -13.19 6.09 -32.06
C GLY A 187 -12.59 7.29 -31.30
N LYS A 188 -13.29 7.80 -30.28
CA LYS A 188 -12.82 8.90 -29.44
C LYS A 188 -11.64 8.52 -28.54
N ASN A 189 -11.60 7.28 -28.05
CA ASN A 189 -10.63 6.86 -27.05
C ASN A 189 -9.34 6.25 -27.63
N LEU A 190 -9.30 5.86 -28.91
CA LEU A 190 -8.08 5.37 -29.56
C LEU A 190 -6.91 6.37 -29.44
N ASP A 191 -7.17 7.68 -29.60
CA ASP A 191 -6.16 8.74 -29.51
C ASP A 191 -5.81 9.15 -28.07
N GLN A 192 -6.53 8.60 -27.10
CA GLN A 192 -6.31 8.86 -25.68
C GLN A 192 -5.49 7.75 -24.99
N LEU A 193 -5.12 6.70 -25.73
CA LEU A 193 -4.31 5.61 -25.17
C LEU A 193 -2.86 6.09 -25.01
N THR A 194 -2.24 5.64 -23.91
CA THR A 194 -0.86 5.99 -23.55
C THR A 194 0.08 4.78 -23.54
N GLU A 195 -0.47 3.59 -23.62
CA GLU A 195 0.27 2.34 -23.64
C GLU A 195 1.10 2.23 -24.94
N ALA A 196 2.42 2.22 -24.81
CA ALA A 196 3.35 2.34 -25.94
C ALA A 196 3.10 1.31 -27.06
N GLN A 197 2.75 0.06 -26.71
CA GLN A 197 2.46 -0.99 -27.70
C GLN A 197 1.16 -0.72 -28.45
N ALA A 198 0.11 -0.30 -27.74
CA ALA A 198 -1.17 0.05 -28.34
C ALA A 198 -1.05 1.25 -29.28
N VAL A 199 -0.39 2.32 -28.81
CA VAL A 199 -0.13 3.53 -29.62
C VAL A 199 0.65 3.19 -30.89
N LYS A 200 1.72 2.40 -30.76
CA LYS A 200 2.50 1.96 -31.92
C LYS A 200 1.62 1.17 -32.90
N ARG A 201 0.85 0.19 -32.42
CA ARG A 201 0.03 -0.65 -33.28
C ARG A 201 -1.08 0.14 -33.98
N ILE A 202 -1.71 1.11 -33.32
CA ILE A 202 -2.68 2.02 -33.94
C ILE A 202 -2.03 2.82 -35.08
N LYS A 203 -0.82 3.34 -34.85
CA LYS A 203 -0.06 4.05 -35.87
C LYS A 203 0.23 3.16 -37.07
N ASP A 204 0.74 1.95 -36.85
CA ASP A 204 1.04 0.99 -37.93
C ASP A 204 -0.20 0.68 -38.78
N LEU A 205 -1.37 0.48 -38.17
CA LEU A 205 -2.63 0.26 -38.87
C LEU A 205 -3.07 1.47 -39.70
N ARG A 206 -2.96 2.67 -39.15
CA ARG A 206 -3.31 3.92 -39.86
C ARG A 206 -2.38 4.21 -41.03
N GLU A 207 -1.08 3.92 -40.92
CA GLU A 207 -0.10 4.03 -42.01
C GLU A 207 -0.46 3.09 -43.19
N LEU A 208 -1.13 1.98 -42.91
CA LEU A 208 -1.66 1.06 -43.92
C LEU A 208 -3.05 1.51 -44.48
N GLY A 209 -3.56 2.68 -44.06
CA GLY A 209 -4.87 3.17 -44.46
C GLY A 209 -6.05 2.43 -43.84
N ILE A 210 -5.84 1.70 -42.75
CA ILE A 210 -6.86 0.90 -42.08
C ILE A 210 -7.60 1.76 -41.05
N ASP A 211 -8.95 1.77 -41.13
CA ASP A 211 -9.80 2.27 -40.06
C ASP A 211 -9.72 1.34 -38.85
N VAL A 212 -9.04 1.79 -37.80
CA VAL A 212 -8.74 0.96 -36.63
C VAL A 212 -10.01 0.50 -35.90
N ASN A 213 -11.01 1.38 -35.75
CA ASN A 213 -12.25 1.03 -35.05
C ASN A 213 -13.01 -0.07 -35.80
N LYS A 214 -13.20 0.13 -37.12
CA LYS A 214 -13.83 -0.88 -37.98
C LYS A 214 -13.04 -2.19 -38.01
N HIS A 215 -11.72 -2.11 -38.05
CA HIS A 215 -10.82 -3.28 -38.01
C HIS A 215 -10.99 -4.11 -36.72
N LEU A 216 -10.98 -3.46 -35.56
CA LEU A 216 -11.17 -4.13 -34.27
C LEU A 216 -12.56 -4.80 -34.17
N TYR A 217 -13.58 -4.21 -34.78
CA TYR A 217 -14.92 -4.81 -34.79
C TYR A 217 -15.03 -5.95 -35.81
N ASP A 218 -14.74 -5.70 -37.09
CA ASP A 218 -14.98 -6.67 -38.18
C ASP A 218 -13.96 -7.81 -38.15
N SER A 219 -12.67 -7.46 -38.16
CA SER A 219 -11.56 -8.41 -38.26
C SER A 219 -11.14 -8.98 -36.89
N GLY A 220 -11.55 -8.36 -35.80
CA GLY A 220 -11.36 -8.84 -34.45
C GLY A 220 -12.62 -9.52 -33.88
N ARG A 221 -13.54 -8.69 -33.31
CA ARG A 221 -14.71 -9.20 -32.57
C ARG A 221 -15.60 -10.13 -33.39
N CYS A 222 -15.98 -9.72 -34.61
CA CYS A 222 -16.87 -10.51 -35.44
C CYS A 222 -16.19 -11.78 -35.97
N ALA A 223 -14.93 -11.67 -36.38
CA ALA A 223 -14.16 -12.80 -36.91
C ALA A 223 -13.85 -13.86 -35.84
N VAL A 224 -13.72 -13.49 -34.57
CA VAL A 224 -13.53 -14.39 -33.43
C VAL A 224 -14.85 -14.99 -32.95
N ALA A 225 -15.92 -14.19 -32.86
CA ALA A 225 -17.18 -14.62 -32.27
C ALA A 225 -18.06 -15.43 -33.23
N HIS A 226 -17.91 -15.24 -34.54
CA HIS A 226 -18.80 -15.82 -35.56
C HIS A 226 -18.03 -16.60 -36.61
N ALA A 227 -17.98 -17.94 -36.47
CA ALA A 227 -17.47 -18.85 -37.50
C ALA A 227 -18.56 -19.13 -38.53
N SER A 228 -18.99 -18.10 -39.31
CA SER A 228 -20.07 -18.24 -40.32
C SER A 228 -19.48 -18.41 -41.71
N VAL A 229 -20.05 -19.32 -42.48
CA VAL A 229 -19.66 -19.56 -43.86
C VAL A 229 -19.73 -18.27 -44.70
N GLY A 230 -18.65 -17.97 -45.41
CA GLY A 230 -18.56 -16.78 -46.31
C GLY A 230 -18.23 -15.47 -45.60
N LYS A 231 -17.96 -15.47 -44.29
CA LYS A 231 -17.45 -14.30 -43.54
C LYS A 231 -15.98 -14.45 -43.19
N VAL A 232 -15.33 -13.34 -42.87
CA VAL A 232 -13.96 -13.34 -42.29
C VAL A 232 -14.02 -14.06 -40.95
N ILE A 233 -13.23 -15.10 -40.80
CA ILE A 233 -13.08 -15.86 -39.55
C ILE A 233 -11.61 -15.83 -39.14
N VAL A 234 -11.35 -16.04 -37.85
CA VAL A 234 -10.01 -16.31 -37.34
C VAL A 234 -9.81 -17.82 -37.35
N ASP A 235 -8.98 -18.29 -38.25
CA ASP A 235 -8.61 -19.70 -38.31
C ASP A 235 -7.40 -19.93 -37.38
N PRO A 236 -7.55 -20.76 -36.32
CA PRO A 236 -6.48 -21.00 -35.36
C PRO A 236 -5.26 -21.73 -35.96
N ASP A 237 -5.42 -22.40 -37.12
CA ASP A 237 -4.33 -23.10 -37.82
C ASP A 237 -3.60 -22.19 -38.84
N ILE A 238 -4.12 -20.98 -39.08
CA ILE A 238 -3.46 -19.99 -39.95
C ILE A 238 -2.58 -19.03 -39.11
N PRO A 239 -1.23 -19.10 -39.25
CA PRO A 239 -0.33 -18.26 -38.50
C PRO A 239 -0.58 -16.75 -38.65
N ALA A 240 -0.99 -16.31 -39.85
CA ALA A 240 -1.29 -14.90 -40.13
C ALA A 240 -2.50 -14.38 -39.33
N ASP A 241 -3.55 -15.21 -39.17
CA ASP A 241 -4.73 -14.86 -38.37
C ASP A 241 -4.39 -14.76 -36.87
N ARG A 242 -3.62 -15.74 -36.37
CA ARG A 242 -3.13 -15.72 -35.00
C ARG A 242 -2.27 -14.48 -34.72
N GLN A 243 -1.29 -14.19 -35.61
CA GLN A 243 -0.41 -13.05 -35.47
C GLN A 243 -1.16 -11.72 -35.50
N ARG A 244 -2.18 -11.61 -36.36
CA ARG A 244 -3.03 -10.43 -36.45
C ARG A 244 -3.75 -10.15 -35.13
N ILE A 245 -4.45 -11.14 -34.58
CA ILE A 245 -5.17 -11.01 -33.31
C ILE A 245 -4.21 -10.72 -32.15
N ALA A 246 -3.09 -11.44 -32.08
CA ALA A 246 -2.07 -11.20 -31.05
C ALA A 246 -1.53 -9.78 -31.13
N SER A 247 -1.31 -9.23 -32.35
CA SER A 247 -0.83 -7.86 -32.54
C SER A 247 -1.87 -6.81 -32.13
N ASP A 248 -3.16 -7.08 -32.30
CA ASP A 248 -4.24 -6.15 -31.99
C ASP A 248 -4.68 -6.22 -30.50
N LEU A 249 -4.26 -7.28 -29.79
CA LEU A 249 -4.67 -7.53 -28.41
C LEU A 249 -4.32 -6.39 -27.48
N CYS A 250 -3.13 -5.77 -27.65
CA CYS A 250 -2.70 -4.66 -26.82
C CYS A 250 -3.61 -3.43 -26.92
N ILE A 251 -4.24 -3.20 -28.09
CA ILE A 251 -5.20 -2.10 -28.26
C ILE A 251 -6.46 -2.39 -27.44
N MET A 252 -6.97 -3.63 -27.52
CA MET A 252 -8.20 -4.01 -26.81
C MET A 252 -8.03 -4.04 -25.31
N GLU A 253 -6.90 -4.52 -24.80
CA GLU A 253 -6.59 -4.47 -23.38
C GLU A 253 -6.50 -3.05 -22.86
N ALA A 254 -5.82 -2.16 -23.61
CA ALA A 254 -5.70 -0.75 -23.26
C ALA A 254 -7.07 -0.05 -23.23
N LEU A 255 -7.92 -0.26 -24.25
CA LEU A 255 -9.28 0.28 -24.29
C LEU A 255 -10.13 -0.25 -23.13
N ALA A 256 -10.08 -1.55 -22.85
CA ALA A 256 -10.82 -2.17 -21.75
C ALA A 256 -10.38 -1.61 -20.39
N SER A 257 -9.07 -1.49 -20.17
CA SER A 257 -8.50 -0.89 -18.95
C SER A 257 -8.89 0.58 -18.82
N ARG A 258 -8.82 1.35 -19.91
CA ARG A 258 -9.22 2.75 -19.92
C ARG A 258 -10.70 2.92 -19.57
N TYR A 259 -11.60 2.10 -20.14
CA TYR A 259 -13.02 2.14 -19.79
C TYR A 259 -13.22 2.01 -18.27
N ILE A 260 -12.59 1.01 -17.65
CA ILE A 260 -12.72 0.79 -16.20
C ILE A 260 -12.14 1.95 -15.40
N LYS A 261 -10.98 2.45 -15.78
CA LYS A 261 -10.32 3.55 -15.04
C LYS A 261 -11.03 4.89 -15.20
N VAL A 262 -11.40 5.27 -16.41
CA VAL A 262 -11.86 6.63 -16.71
C VAL A 262 -13.39 6.72 -16.66
N ASP A 263 -14.10 5.83 -17.38
CA ASP A 263 -15.56 5.91 -17.50
C ASP A 263 -16.27 5.31 -16.29
N ALA A 264 -15.80 4.14 -15.81
CA ALA A 264 -16.30 3.54 -14.58
C ALA A 264 -15.69 4.12 -13.31
N GLY A 265 -14.61 4.92 -13.43
CA GLY A 265 -13.98 5.61 -12.31
C GLY A 265 -13.33 4.69 -11.28
N VAL A 266 -12.87 3.50 -11.69
CA VAL A 266 -12.20 2.54 -10.78
C VAL A 266 -10.71 2.79 -10.78
N PRO A 267 -10.13 3.34 -9.70
CA PRO A 267 -8.69 3.56 -9.62
C PRO A 267 -7.93 2.24 -9.46
N ASP A 268 -6.76 2.14 -10.05
CA ASP A 268 -5.79 1.09 -9.72
C ASP A 268 -4.89 1.53 -8.54
N GLU A 269 -3.98 0.65 -8.11
CA GLU A 269 -3.06 0.91 -7.01
C GLU A 269 -2.22 2.17 -7.22
N MET A 270 -1.75 2.43 -8.46
CA MET A 270 -0.94 3.61 -8.76
C MET A 270 -1.76 4.89 -8.76
N ASP A 271 -3.01 4.83 -9.22
CA ASP A 271 -3.92 5.98 -9.16
C ASP A 271 -4.23 6.35 -7.71
N VAL A 272 -4.50 5.35 -6.86
CA VAL A 272 -4.72 5.55 -5.43
C VAL A 272 -3.47 6.12 -4.77
N TYR A 273 -2.29 5.53 -5.03
CA TYR A 273 -1.01 6.01 -4.49
C TYR A 273 -0.75 7.47 -4.85
N SER A 274 -1.00 7.84 -6.12
CA SER A 274 -0.70 9.19 -6.62
C SER A 274 -1.71 10.26 -6.19
N ASN A 275 -2.98 9.89 -6.09
CA ASN A 275 -4.07 10.88 -5.97
C ASN A 275 -4.78 10.87 -4.61
N ARG A 276 -4.56 9.86 -3.75
CA ARG A 276 -5.22 9.79 -2.46
C ARG A 276 -4.71 10.88 -1.53
N ASP A 277 -5.61 11.65 -0.95
CA ASP A 277 -5.32 12.52 0.19
C ASP A 277 -5.21 11.63 1.45
N ARG A 278 -3.97 11.36 1.87
CA ARG A 278 -3.70 10.47 3.00
C ARG A 278 -4.11 11.07 4.33
N LEU A 279 -4.18 12.40 4.42
CA LEU A 279 -4.55 13.12 5.63
C LEU A 279 -6.06 13.22 5.84
N ALA A 280 -6.88 12.77 4.87
CA ALA A 280 -8.34 12.81 4.96
C ALA A 280 -8.89 12.25 6.28
N PRO A 281 -8.36 11.15 6.88
CA PRO A 281 -8.82 10.65 8.19
C PRO A 281 -8.58 11.60 9.36
N TRP A 282 -7.66 12.56 9.24
CA TRP A 282 -7.31 13.51 10.31
C TRP A 282 -8.03 14.85 10.21
N TYR A 283 -8.57 15.22 9.03
CA TYR A 283 -9.28 16.50 8.87
C TYR A 283 -10.46 16.69 9.83
N PRO A 284 -11.26 15.66 10.18
CA PRO A 284 -12.32 15.83 11.19
C PRO A 284 -11.81 16.18 12.60
N LEU A 285 -10.52 15.99 12.87
CA LEU A 285 -9.88 16.31 14.15
C LEU A 285 -9.35 17.74 14.20
N MET A 286 -9.28 18.42 13.05
CA MET A 286 -8.82 19.80 12.89
C MET A 286 -10.00 20.76 12.75
N THR A 287 -9.77 22.05 12.96
CA THR A 287 -10.80 23.04 12.61
C THR A 287 -10.91 23.19 11.09
N PRO A 288 -12.13 23.42 10.54
CA PRO A 288 -12.30 23.63 9.10
C PRO A 288 -11.45 24.77 8.55
N GLU A 289 -11.31 25.86 9.31
CA GLU A 289 -10.53 27.03 8.95
C GLU A 289 -9.05 26.70 8.80
N ALA A 290 -8.49 25.88 9.73
CA ALA A 290 -7.11 25.42 9.63
C ALA A 290 -6.88 24.52 8.41
N VAL A 291 -7.81 23.62 8.13
CA VAL A 291 -7.73 22.74 6.95
C VAL A 291 -7.76 23.56 5.66
N GLU A 292 -8.66 24.55 5.55
CA GLU A 292 -8.75 25.43 4.36
C GLU A 292 -7.48 26.27 4.20
N ALA A 293 -6.99 26.91 5.29
CA ALA A 293 -5.78 27.71 5.25
C ALA A 293 -4.56 26.89 4.81
N LEU A 294 -4.36 25.71 5.40
CA LEU A 294 -3.24 24.83 5.07
C LEU A 294 -3.38 24.24 3.64
N LYS A 295 -4.57 23.87 3.19
CA LYS A 295 -4.79 23.45 1.79
C LYS A 295 -4.50 24.54 0.77
N ALA A 296 -4.69 25.79 1.13
CA ALA A 296 -4.32 26.94 0.31
C ALA A 296 -2.82 27.29 0.37
N GLY A 297 -2.00 26.51 1.06
CA GLY A 297 -0.57 26.78 1.23
C GLY A 297 -0.25 27.81 2.30
N GLY A 298 -1.20 28.12 3.19
CA GLY A 298 -1.02 29.05 4.30
C GLY A 298 -0.36 28.42 5.54
N SER A 299 -0.45 29.13 6.65
CA SER A 299 0.01 28.70 7.97
C SER A 299 -1.10 28.80 9.00
N VAL A 300 -0.92 28.13 10.12
CA VAL A 300 -1.75 28.24 11.32
C VAL A 300 -0.95 29.01 12.36
N GLU A 301 -1.43 30.20 12.75
CA GLU A 301 -0.72 31.08 13.70
C GLU A 301 -0.82 30.55 15.13
N ASP A 302 -1.95 29.94 15.47
CA ASP A 302 -2.20 29.38 16.81
C ASP A 302 -2.37 27.85 16.69
N VAL A 303 -1.55 27.12 17.44
CA VAL A 303 -1.59 25.66 17.53
C VAL A 303 -2.96 25.14 17.94
N ALA A 304 -3.72 25.91 18.76
CA ALA A 304 -5.09 25.56 19.14
C ALA A 304 -6.04 25.40 17.94
N GLN A 305 -5.73 26.00 16.78
CA GLN A 305 -6.49 25.82 15.55
C GLN A 305 -6.34 24.41 14.95
N LEU A 306 -5.30 23.66 15.34
CA LEU A 306 -5.18 22.24 14.97
C LEU A 306 -6.19 21.34 15.70
N GLY A 307 -7.00 21.94 16.60
CA GLY A 307 -8.13 21.26 17.24
C GLY A 307 -7.70 20.08 18.10
N GLN A 308 -8.27 18.91 17.84
CA GLN A 308 -8.01 17.69 18.64
C GLN A 308 -6.65 17.03 18.34
N LEU A 309 -5.89 17.50 17.35
CA LEU A 309 -4.56 16.96 17.07
C LEU A 309 -3.53 17.44 18.10
N GLU A 310 -3.68 18.65 18.66
CA GLU A 310 -2.78 19.12 19.71
C GLU A 310 -2.94 18.25 20.97
N GLY A 311 -1.82 17.65 21.42
CA GLY A 311 -1.82 16.78 22.59
C GLY A 311 -2.51 15.42 22.37
N ALA A 312 -2.92 15.10 21.14
CA ALA A 312 -3.55 13.83 20.82
C ALA A 312 -2.66 12.65 21.18
N SER A 313 -3.29 11.58 21.66
CA SER A 313 -2.62 10.29 21.79
C SER A 313 -2.58 9.59 20.42
N VAL A 314 -1.39 9.25 19.97
CA VAL A 314 -1.12 8.65 18.65
C VAL A 314 -0.37 7.35 18.82
N SER A 315 -0.77 6.30 18.13
CA SER A 315 0.06 5.11 17.96
C SER A 315 0.87 5.22 16.66
N VAL A 316 2.16 4.87 16.75
CA VAL A 316 3.06 4.78 15.60
C VAL A 316 3.43 3.32 15.40
N SER A 317 3.12 2.79 14.23
CA SER A 317 3.37 1.39 13.86
C SER A 317 4.15 1.27 12.57
N LEU A 318 4.83 0.15 12.42
CA LEU A 318 5.44 -0.29 11.17
C LEU A 318 4.50 -1.31 10.52
N TRP A 319 3.73 -0.85 9.55
CA TRP A 319 2.80 -1.75 8.85
C TRP A 319 3.55 -2.98 8.29
N PRO A 320 3.01 -4.20 8.43
CA PRO A 320 1.71 -4.58 8.99
C PRO A 320 1.72 -4.93 10.49
N HIS A 321 2.78 -4.59 11.21
CA HIS A 321 2.95 -4.98 12.60
C HIS A 321 2.27 -3.99 13.57
N PRO A 322 1.74 -4.48 14.70
CA PRO A 322 1.22 -3.59 15.73
C PRO A 322 2.35 -2.72 16.31
N PRO A 323 2.04 -1.55 16.86
CA PRO A 323 3.03 -0.69 17.48
C PRO A 323 3.69 -1.39 18.68
N VAL A 324 4.99 -1.16 18.88
CA VAL A 324 5.67 -1.52 20.12
C VAL A 324 5.06 -0.76 21.29
N ASP A 325 5.20 -1.27 22.52
CA ASP A 325 4.50 -0.71 23.69
C ASP A 325 4.77 0.79 23.89
N GLN A 326 6.00 1.25 23.67
CA GLN A 326 6.36 2.66 23.80
C GLN A 326 5.74 3.58 22.74
N PHE A 327 5.29 3.03 21.62
CA PHE A 327 4.72 3.78 20.49
C PHE A 327 3.20 3.63 20.38
N ARG A 328 2.54 2.96 21.34
CA ARG A 328 1.08 2.79 21.36
C ARG A 328 0.31 4.03 21.73
N GLU A 329 0.87 4.84 22.64
CA GLU A 329 0.24 6.04 23.17
C GLU A 329 1.28 7.16 23.25
N MET A 330 1.76 7.59 22.09
CA MET A 330 2.65 8.74 21.98
C MET A 330 1.83 10.04 22.00
N THR A 331 2.38 11.09 22.57
CA THR A 331 1.74 12.42 22.58
C THR A 331 2.19 13.20 21.35
N LEU A 332 1.24 13.66 20.52
CA LEU A 332 1.51 14.53 19.39
C LEU A 332 1.68 15.97 19.85
N LEU A 333 2.80 16.57 19.49
CA LEU A 333 3.17 17.94 19.85
C LEU A 333 3.54 18.72 18.60
N PRO A 334 2.68 19.65 18.12
CA PRO A 334 3.01 20.53 17.01
C PRO A 334 4.21 21.42 17.37
N ILE A 335 5.04 21.74 16.37
CA ILE A 335 6.23 22.58 16.52
C ILE A 335 6.03 23.92 15.80
N ASP A 336 5.73 23.84 14.51
CA ASP A 336 5.54 25.01 13.65
C ASP A 336 4.62 24.69 12.47
N SER A 337 4.18 25.70 11.74
CA SER A 337 3.47 25.55 10.48
C SER A 337 3.89 26.63 9.48
N GLY A 338 3.87 26.29 8.19
CA GLY A 338 4.16 27.21 7.09
C GLY A 338 4.00 26.51 5.74
N ASP A 339 3.64 27.25 4.72
CA ASP A 339 3.51 26.75 3.34
C ASP A 339 2.61 25.51 3.21
N GLY A 340 1.52 25.45 3.99
CA GLY A 340 0.60 24.31 4.00
C GLY A 340 1.09 23.07 4.75
N VAL A 341 2.24 23.17 5.44
CA VAL A 341 2.86 22.06 6.18
C VAL A 341 2.82 22.36 7.68
N VAL A 342 2.48 21.36 8.49
CA VAL A 342 2.58 21.38 9.95
C VAL A 342 3.66 20.39 10.38
N ARG A 343 4.71 20.88 11.03
CA ARG A 343 5.74 20.02 11.64
C ARG A 343 5.33 19.67 13.07
N PHE A 344 5.45 18.42 13.42
CA PHE A 344 5.16 17.94 14.76
C PHE A 344 6.09 16.81 15.17
N VAL A 345 6.19 16.60 16.46
CA VAL A 345 6.84 15.43 17.02
C VAL A 345 5.84 14.58 17.78
N THR A 346 6.14 13.30 17.90
CA THR A 346 5.46 12.43 18.85
C THR A 346 6.43 12.01 19.93
N LEU A 347 5.99 12.09 21.18
CA LEU A 347 6.78 11.73 22.36
C LEU A 347 6.29 10.39 22.89
N SER A 348 7.22 9.42 23.06
CA SER A 348 6.88 8.09 23.60
C SER A 348 6.23 8.19 24.99
N CYS A 349 5.47 7.17 25.39
CA CYS A 349 4.77 7.13 26.67
C CYS A 349 5.72 7.29 27.88
N ARG A 350 6.99 6.91 27.75
CA ARG A 350 8.03 7.16 28.76
C ARG A 350 8.71 8.52 28.63
N GLY A 351 8.39 9.27 27.61
CA GLY A 351 8.98 10.58 27.35
C GLY A 351 10.46 10.53 26.95
N THR A 352 10.97 9.40 26.46
CA THR A 352 12.40 9.19 26.17
C THR A 352 12.71 9.26 24.67
N ILE A 353 11.77 8.84 23.80
CA ILE A 353 11.94 8.77 22.35
C ILE A 353 11.07 9.85 21.70
N VAL A 354 11.65 10.55 20.74
CA VAL A 354 10.99 11.55 19.90
C VAL A 354 11.00 11.05 18.46
N LEU A 355 9.83 10.98 17.84
CA LEU A 355 9.69 10.74 16.40
C LEU A 355 9.12 11.98 15.74
N ALA A 356 9.76 12.47 14.69
CA ALA A 356 9.41 13.70 14.01
C ALA A 356 8.71 13.45 12.68
N PHE A 357 7.70 14.28 12.39
CA PHE A 357 6.86 14.17 11.20
C PHE A 357 6.53 15.55 10.63
N ALA A 358 6.18 15.58 9.35
CA ALA A 358 5.61 16.75 8.69
C ALA A 358 4.29 16.35 8.00
N MET A 359 3.22 17.04 8.35
CA MET A 359 1.90 16.90 7.77
C MET A 359 1.76 17.95 6.67
N ASP A 360 1.96 17.56 5.42
CA ASP A 360 1.78 18.37 4.21
C ASP A 360 0.31 18.34 3.79
N VAL A 361 -0.47 19.27 4.34
CA VAL A 361 -1.91 19.35 4.09
C VAL A 361 -2.20 19.84 2.69
N ALA A 362 -1.33 20.69 2.11
CA ALA A 362 -1.48 21.18 0.75
C ALA A 362 -1.47 20.05 -0.28
N ASN A 363 -0.66 19.01 -0.04
CA ASN A 363 -0.53 17.86 -0.94
C ASN A 363 -1.19 16.57 -0.38
N GLY A 364 -1.80 16.62 0.80
CA GLY A 364 -2.44 15.46 1.44
C GLY A 364 -1.45 14.35 1.80
N ARG A 365 -0.24 14.70 2.30
CA ARG A 365 0.84 13.76 2.59
C ARG A 365 1.31 13.86 4.04
N LEU A 366 1.76 12.75 4.59
CA LEU A 366 2.44 12.68 5.87
C LEU A 366 3.86 12.17 5.64
N HIS A 367 4.85 12.91 6.14
CA HIS A 367 6.27 12.57 5.96
C HIS A 367 6.91 12.24 7.31
N ALA A 368 7.67 11.16 7.38
CA ALA A 368 8.51 10.83 8.51
C ALA A 368 9.89 11.51 8.36
N LEU A 369 10.26 12.35 9.31
CA LEU A 369 11.51 13.12 9.31
C LEU A 369 12.60 12.36 10.07
N LEU A 370 13.13 11.29 9.51
CA LEU A 370 14.04 10.36 10.19
C LEU A 370 15.27 11.02 10.82
N LYS A 371 15.78 12.10 10.22
CA LYS A 371 16.96 12.82 10.74
C LYS A 371 16.66 13.58 12.03
N GLU A 372 15.40 13.87 12.29
CA GLU A 372 14.94 14.63 13.46
C GLU A 372 14.41 13.70 14.57
N CYS A 373 14.39 12.37 14.31
CA CYS A 373 14.04 11.36 15.28
C CYS A 373 15.22 11.05 16.20
N GLY A 374 14.96 10.74 17.46
CA GLY A 374 16.01 10.39 18.41
C GLY A 374 15.55 10.30 19.86
N PHE A 375 16.51 10.42 20.76
CA PHE A 375 16.24 10.44 22.19
C PHE A 375 16.09 11.88 22.68
N ARG A 376 15.10 12.10 23.56
CA ARG A 376 14.90 13.42 24.16
C ARG A 376 16.08 13.81 25.03
N GLN A 377 16.59 15.03 24.84
CA GLN A 377 17.68 15.57 25.63
C GLN A 377 17.32 15.62 27.12
N GLY A 378 18.23 15.17 27.98
CA GLY A 378 18.05 15.13 29.44
C GLY A 378 17.14 13.97 29.92
N ALA A 379 16.63 13.13 29.08
CA ALA A 379 15.89 11.93 29.49
C ALA A 379 16.83 10.81 29.93
N GLU A 380 16.40 10.02 30.91
CA GLU A 380 17.11 8.82 31.31
C GLU A 380 16.79 7.68 30.33
N ILE A 381 17.72 7.43 29.41
CA ILE A 381 17.59 6.42 28.37
C ILE A 381 17.90 5.03 28.93
N THR A 382 17.08 4.05 28.61
CA THR A 382 17.24 2.64 28.98
C THR A 382 17.63 1.78 27.77
N GLU A 383 18.09 0.56 28.02
CA GLU A 383 18.34 -0.42 26.94
C GLU A 383 17.08 -0.69 26.08
N ARG A 384 15.90 -0.70 26.69
CA ARG A 384 14.63 -0.84 26.00
C ARG A 384 14.34 0.31 25.02
N ASP A 385 14.69 1.54 25.43
CA ASP A 385 14.54 2.71 24.55
C ASP A 385 15.45 2.59 23.32
N VAL A 386 16.71 2.16 23.55
CA VAL A 386 17.69 1.94 22.47
C VAL A 386 17.21 0.83 21.53
N GLU A 387 16.72 -0.27 22.06
CA GLU A 387 16.18 -1.39 21.28
C GLU A 387 15.01 -0.91 20.40
N ASP A 388 13.98 -0.34 21.02
CA ASP A 388 12.74 0.06 20.34
C ASP A 388 13.00 1.12 19.26
N PHE A 389 13.82 2.14 19.56
CA PHE A 389 14.17 3.17 18.59
C PHE A 389 15.03 2.62 17.43
N THR A 390 16.05 1.82 17.74
CA THR A 390 16.94 1.24 16.71
C THR A 390 16.18 0.31 15.78
N ARG A 391 15.32 -0.54 16.33
CA ARG A 391 14.44 -1.42 15.55
C ARG A 391 13.53 -0.62 14.63
N TYR A 392 12.86 0.41 15.15
CA TYR A 392 12.03 1.31 14.36
C TYR A 392 12.85 1.92 13.21
N PHE A 393 13.96 2.57 13.51
CA PHE A 393 14.77 3.30 12.53
C PHE A 393 15.25 2.40 11.38
N HIS A 394 15.80 1.24 11.71
CA HIS A 394 16.33 0.31 10.69
C HIS A 394 15.22 -0.41 9.91
N SER A 395 14.07 -0.66 10.53
CA SER A 395 12.91 -1.22 9.82
C SER A 395 12.33 -0.22 8.82
N VAL A 396 12.26 1.07 9.19
CA VAL A 396 11.80 2.13 8.28
C VAL A 396 12.75 2.27 7.08
N ILE A 397 14.06 2.31 7.31
CA ILE A 397 15.06 2.36 6.22
C ILE A 397 15.02 1.09 5.36
N GLY A 398 14.70 -0.05 5.93
CA GLY A 398 14.53 -1.33 5.24
C GLY A 398 13.22 -1.47 4.46
N ASN A 399 12.58 -0.37 4.10
CA ASN A 399 11.31 -0.30 3.36
C ASN A 399 10.07 -0.64 4.20
N GLY A 400 10.09 -0.31 5.51
CA GLY A 400 8.91 -0.37 6.35
C GLY A 400 7.98 0.81 6.09
N THR A 401 6.67 0.56 5.98
CA THR A 401 5.66 1.61 5.92
C THR A 401 5.30 2.04 7.35
N VAL A 402 5.45 3.33 7.64
CA VAL A 402 5.06 3.89 8.93
C VAL A 402 3.62 4.33 8.88
N GLU A 403 2.82 3.92 9.85
CA GLU A 403 1.43 4.34 10.01
C GLU A 403 1.23 5.03 11.35
N LEU A 404 0.52 6.14 11.34
CA LEU A 404 0.06 6.85 12.52
C LEU A 404 -1.45 6.75 12.67
N ARG A 405 -1.90 6.32 13.85
CA ARG A 405 -3.32 6.29 14.21
C ARG A 405 -3.57 7.17 15.42
N VAL A 406 -4.44 8.15 15.29
CA VAL A 406 -4.91 8.96 16.42
C VAL A 406 -5.92 8.14 17.23
N LYS A 407 -5.79 8.15 18.57
CA LYS A 407 -6.73 7.46 19.46
C LYS A 407 -8.13 8.06 19.32
N GLY A 408 -9.10 7.22 19.01
CA GLY A 408 -10.47 7.67 18.71
C GLY A 408 -10.68 8.20 17.30
N GLY A 409 -9.63 8.29 16.48
CA GLY A 409 -9.73 8.61 15.06
C GLY A 409 -10.19 7.42 14.22
N ALA A 410 -10.58 7.70 12.97
CA ALA A 410 -11.06 6.68 12.04
C ALA A 410 -9.92 5.75 11.59
N ASP A 411 -9.29 6.04 10.48
CA ASP A 411 -8.30 5.17 9.85
C ASP A 411 -6.87 5.63 10.14
N PRO A 412 -5.87 4.73 10.09
CA PRO A 412 -4.48 5.12 10.17
C PRO A 412 -4.07 5.93 8.92
N VAL A 413 -3.05 6.77 9.10
CA VAL A 413 -2.43 7.53 8.02
C VAL A 413 -1.03 6.99 7.80
N ASP A 414 -0.74 6.60 6.57
CA ASP A 414 0.58 6.10 6.16
C ASP A 414 1.52 7.26 5.82
N CYS A 415 2.79 7.11 6.23
CA CYS A 415 3.83 8.11 6.02
C CYS A 415 4.66 7.80 4.79
N GLU A 416 5.00 8.83 4.05
CA GLU A 416 6.12 8.81 3.12
C GLU A 416 7.44 8.97 3.89
N VAL A 417 8.42 8.16 3.53
CA VAL A 417 9.73 8.20 4.17
C VAL A 417 10.77 8.62 3.13
N VAL A 418 11.46 9.72 3.39
CA VAL A 418 12.63 10.10 2.61
C VAL A 418 13.85 9.40 3.18
N ILE A 419 14.31 8.36 2.47
CA ILE A 419 15.51 7.64 2.86
C ILE A 419 16.72 8.41 2.31
N PRO A 420 17.66 8.84 3.16
CA PRO A 420 18.86 9.52 2.68
C PRO A 420 19.69 8.64 1.76
N VAL A 421 20.24 9.23 0.70
CA VAL A 421 21.20 8.56 -0.21
C VAL A 421 22.42 8.13 0.61
N ASN A 422 22.93 6.93 0.35
CA ASN A 422 24.08 6.30 1.03
C ASN A 422 23.78 5.66 2.40
N ILE A 423 22.52 5.47 2.78
CA ILE A 423 22.21 4.58 3.90
C ILE A 423 22.01 3.17 3.35
N ILE A 424 22.81 2.23 3.86
CA ILE A 424 22.65 0.80 3.56
C ILE A 424 21.69 0.23 4.62
N PRO A 425 20.53 -0.33 4.21
CA PRO A 425 19.65 -1.02 5.15
C PRO A 425 20.41 -2.13 5.87
N GLN A 426 20.22 -2.21 7.18
CA GLN A 426 20.77 -3.27 8.02
C GLN A 426 19.62 -4.13 8.53
N VAL A 427 19.90 -5.39 8.80
CA VAL A 427 18.94 -6.25 9.51
C VAL A 427 18.66 -5.63 10.88
N PRO A 428 17.41 -5.31 11.21
CA PRO A 428 17.09 -4.58 12.45
C PRO A 428 17.64 -5.23 13.71
N GLU A 429 17.61 -6.55 13.80
CA GLU A 429 18.08 -7.33 14.94
C GLU A 429 19.60 -7.18 15.15
N GLU A 430 20.38 -7.17 14.06
CA GLU A 430 21.84 -6.97 14.13
C GLU A 430 22.19 -5.53 14.51
N ALA A 431 21.41 -4.57 14.00
CA ALA A 431 21.58 -3.16 14.35
C ALA A 431 21.28 -2.93 15.85
N VAL A 432 20.22 -3.54 16.37
CA VAL A 432 19.84 -3.51 17.79
C VAL A 432 20.97 -4.07 18.66
N GLN A 433 21.52 -5.24 18.34
CA GLN A 433 22.63 -5.81 19.11
C GLN A 433 23.83 -4.87 19.19
N ARG A 434 24.24 -4.29 18.07
CA ARG A 434 25.35 -3.33 18.03
C ARG A 434 25.06 -2.05 18.84
N ALA A 435 23.85 -1.53 18.71
CA ALA A 435 23.45 -0.34 19.46
C ALA A 435 23.44 -0.59 20.98
N LEU A 436 22.94 -1.73 21.44
CA LEU A 436 22.95 -2.12 22.86
C LEU A 436 24.38 -2.30 23.39
N GLU A 437 25.28 -2.94 22.64
CA GLU A 437 26.69 -3.05 23.03
C GLU A 437 27.34 -1.68 23.16
N GLN A 438 27.13 -0.79 22.21
CA GLN A 438 27.67 0.57 22.27
C GLN A 438 27.11 1.34 23.47
N PHE A 439 25.82 1.24 23.74
CA PHE A 439 25.16 1.89 24.88
C PHE A 439 25.73 1.39 26.22
N ARG A 440 25.92 0.08 26.38
CA ARG A 440 26.52 -0.52 27.59
C ARG A 440 27.97 -0.03 27.81
N ARG A 441 28.78 0.02 26.74
CA ARG A 441 30.14 0.54 26.79
C ARG A 441 30.17 2.01 27.20
N SER A 442 29.30 2.86 26.64
CA SER A 442 29.26 4.29 26.99
C SER A 442 28.89 4.51 28.47
N ARG A 443 27.96 3.70 29.02
CA ARG A 443 27.61 3.76 30.45
C ARG A 443 28.76 3.30 31.37
N GLN A 444 29.49 2.29 30.99
CA GLN A 444 30.67 1.83 31.75
C GLN A 444 31.74 2.91 31.81
N HIS A 445 31.99 3.61 30.72
CA HIS A 445 32.94 4.72 30.68
C HIS A 445 32.46 5.94 31.47
N ALA A 446 31.17 6.27 31.42
CA ALA A 446 30.60 7.36 32.21
C ALA A 446 30.65 7.07 33.71
N GLY A 447 30.44 5.83 34.12
CA GLY A 447 30.58 5.39 35.53
C GLY A 447 32.02 5.35 36.04
N ALA A 448 32.98 5.13 35.14
CA ALA A 448 34.41 5.12 35.51
C ALA A 448 35.03 6.52 35.58
N SER A 449 34.34 7.56 35.02
CA SER A 449 34.80 8.94 34.97
C SER A 449 34.20 9.84 36.07
N ALA A 450 33.38 9.28 36.96
CA ALA A 450 32.93 10.00 38.14
C ALA A 450 34.10 10.11 39.13
N PRO A 451 34.59 11.32 39.45
CA PRO A 451 35.71 11.45 40.39
C PRO A 451 35.26 11.00 41.81
N ALA A 452 36.06 10.12 42.43
CA ALA A 452 35.89 9.65 43.78
C ALA A 452 36.12 10.76 44.87
N ASP A 453 36.07 12.04 44.49
CA ASP A 453 36.43 13.20 45.33
C ASP A 453 35.25 14.07 45.82
N ALA A 454 34.03 13.53 45.79
CA ALA A 454 32.88 14.32 46.31
C ALA A 454 32.51 14.02 47.76
N GLN A 455 33.28 13.18 48.50
CA GLN A 455 33.00 12.84 49.89
C GLN A 455 34.00 13.35 50.96
N ALA A 456 34.97 14.19 50.57
CA ALA A 456 35.99 14.72 51.49
C ALA A 456 35.97 16.25 51.70
N GLN A 457 34.93 16.99 51.30
CA GLN A 457 34.86 18.48 51.50
C GLN A 457 33.56 19.00 52.14
N ALA A 458 32.91 18.18 52.95
CA ALA A 458 31.75 18.61 53.74
C ALA A 458 32.12 19.08 55.20
N ASP A 459 33.37 19.08 55.58
CA ASP A 459 33.82 19.62 56.92
C ASP A 459 34.97 20.60 56.73
N ASN A 460 34.71 21.82 56.37
CA ASN A 460 35.40 23.08 56.77
C ASN A 460 34.97 24.24 55.90
N GLN A 461 34.15 25.11 56.40
CA GLN A 461 34.30 26.56 56.42
C GLN A 461 32.98 27.28 56.69
N VAL A 462 32.78 27.46 57.98
CA VAL A 462 32.08 28.65 58.52
C VAL A 462 33.15 29.68 58.61
N HIS A 463 33.09 30.81 57.91
CA HIS A 463 33.33 32.21 58.26
C HIS A 463 33.65 33.09 57.05
N GLY A 464 32.88 34.12 56.91
CA GLY A 464 33.42 35.49 56.64
C GLY A 464 33.40 36.01 55.22
N GLY A 465 32.55 37.03 55.00
CA GLY A 465 32.97 38.20 54.22
C GLY A 465 32.35 38.37 52.80
N SER A 466 31.29 39.15 52.77
CA SER A 466 30.87 40.05 51.67
C SER A 466 31.80 41.29 51.60
N PRO A 467 31.68 42.22 50.64
CA PRO A 467 31.37 42.21 49.17
C PRO A 467 32.43 43.06 48.38
N ASN A 468 32.41 43.06 47.06
CA ASN A 468 32.49 44.30 46.26
C ASN A 468 32.55 44.04 44.72
N GLN A 469 31.63 44.70 44.05
CA GLN A 469 31.71 45.57 42.88
C GLN A 469 32.61 45.23 41.65
N GLY A 470 31.97 45.22 40.53
CA GLY A 470 32.27 46.17 39.46
C GLY A 470 33.02 45.62 38.24
N GLY A 471 32.42 45.80 37.10
CA GLY A 471 33.21 45.83 35.87
C GLY A 471 32.44 45.42 34.60
N ALA A 472 31.77 46.39 34.06
CA ALA A 472 31.16 46.36 32.75
C ALA A 472 32.18 46.49 31.60
N VAL A 473 31.67 46.30 30.34
CA VAL A 473 32.21 46.86 29.07
C VAL A 473 33.02 45.81 28.27
N LYS A 474 32.74 45.57 27.02
CA LYS A 474 32.16 46.14 25.79
C LYS A 474 32.15 45.12 24.63
N ASN A 475 31.13 45.20 23.88
CA ASN A 475 30.98 45.16 22.42
C ASN A 475 32.15 44.91 21.48
N GLY A 476 31.86 44.15 20.44
CA GLY A 476 32.12 44.61 19.06
C GLY A 476 32.47 43.46 18.07
N PRO A 477 32.00 43.60 16.86
CA PRO A 477 31.73 42.48 15.93
C PRO A 477 32.79 42.37 14.82
N THR A 478 32.42 41.53 13.80
CA THR A 478 33.06 41.32 12.50
C THR A 478 33.89 40.02 12.44
N SER A 479 33.67 39.18 11.52
CA SER A 479 33.27 39.19 10.12
C SER A 479 32.76 37.81 9.72
#